data_5c858157f38bae90a04af112e93bb4ad
#
_entry.id   5c858157f38bae90a04af112e93bb4ad
#
_cell.length_a   1.000
_cell.length_b   1.000
_cell.length_c   1.000
_cell.angle_alpha   90.00
_cell.angle_beta   90.00
_cell.angle_gamma   90.00
#
_symmetry.space_group_name_H-M   'P 1'
#
loop_
_entity.id
_entity.type
_entity.pdbx_description
1 polymer ?
#
loop_
_entity_poly.entity_id
_entity_poly.type
_entity_poly.pdbx_seq_one_letter_code
_entity_poly.pdbx_strand_id
1 'polypeptide(L)'
;IDSTSQSIYDLKAQKNLPFRFREVSGYVKWGVFFLLMLLAAGYALKRYLASRGKGFGDLFKPAPPLPPHVAAIQALEALHNQKLWQNNRHKQYYSGLTDILRTYIAARWGFGAMEMTSDEIIETMRAEELPDKARMDLTAILRDADLVKFAKATPEAEQNEADYLKAYYFVEETKPVEEEAPAEEESPKQN
;
A
#
# COMPACT_ATOMS: atom_id res chain seq x y z
N ILE A 1 60.44 34.86 57.44
CA ILE A 1 59.66 34.62 56.15
C ILE A 1 59.28 33.15 56.18
N ASP A 2 58.02 32.89 56.63
CA ASP A 2 57.47 31.58 56.81
C ASP A 2 57.06 31.01 55.43
N SER A 3 57.72 29.92 55.00
CA SER A 3 57.31 29.11 53.90
C SER A 3 56.31 28.09 54.41
N THR A 4 55.06 28.41 54.32
CA THR A 4 53.95 27.50 54.55
C THR A 4 53.99 26.44 53.44
N SER A 5 54.47 25.24 53.76
CA SER A 5 54.37 24.07 52.91
C SER A 5 52.92 23.65 52.78
N GLN A 6 52.35 24.00 51.66
CA GLN A 6 51.02 23.53 51.24
C GLN A 6 51.10 22.00 50.97
N SER A 7 50.55 21.22 51.90
CA SER A 7 50.43 19.77 51.70
C SER A 7 49.48 19.51 50.53
N ILE A 8 50.05 19.04 49.44
CA ILE A 8 49.33 18.52 48.30
C ILE A 8 48.60 17.24 48.77
N TYR A 9 47.29 17.32 48.85
CA TYR A 9 46.48 16.14 49.12
C TYR A 9 46.71 15.10 48.01
N ASP A 10 47.28 13.98 48.36
CA ASP A 10 47.47 12.80 47.51
C ASP A 10 46.14 12.38 46.90
N LEU A 11 46.10 12.35 45.58
CA LEU A 11 44.95 11.83 44.87
C LEU A 11 44.71 10.40 45.30
N LYS A 12 43.53 10.16 45.89
CA LYS A 12 43.10 8.83 46.31
C LYS A 12 43.29 7.84 45.13
N ALA A 13 44.13 6.81 45.35
CA ALA A 13 44.38 5.76 44.39
C ALA A 13 43.06 5.18 43.91
N GLN A 14 42.89 5.07 42.59
CA GLN A 14 41.74 4.41 41.97
C GLN A 14 41.59 3.00 42.55
N LYS A 15 40.45 2.75 43.19
CA LYS A 15 40.09 1.48 43.74
C LYS A 15 39.81 0.55 42.55
N ASN A 16 40.76 -0.32 42.20
CA ASN A 16 40.53 -1.39 41.25
C ASN A 16 39.51 -2.35 41.86
N LEU A 17 38.26 -2.24 41.45
CA LEU A 17 37.21 -3.18 41.83
C LEU A 17 37.46 -4.49 41.08
N PRO A 18 37.78 -5.58 41.72
CA PRO A 18 37.93 -6.87 41.06
C PRO A 18 36.59 -7.27 40.48
N PHE A 19 36.53 -7.49 39.16
CA PHE A 19 35.35 -7.95 38.46
C PHE A 19 34.95 -9.34 39.02
N ARG A 20 33.84 -9.38 39.79
CA ARG A 20 33.34 -10.62 40.38
C ARG A 20 32.36 -11.27 39.40
N PHE A 21 32.82 -12.30 38.71
CA PHE A 21 31.99 -13.14 37.82
C PHE A 21 30.69 -13.64 38.48
N ARG A 22 30.67 -13.71 39.81
CA ARG A 22 29.53 -14.20 40.59
C ARG A 22 28.34 -13.24 40.60
N GLU A 23 28.56 -11.95 40.37
CA GLU A 23 27.46 -10.93 40.28
C GLU A 23 26.80 -10.92 38.91
N VAL A 24 27.53 -11.32 37.86
CA VAL A 24 27.02 -11.38 36.49
C VAL A 24 26.33 -12.71 36.17
N SER A 25 26.62 -13.77 36.99
CA SER A 25 26.10 -15.13 36.72
C SER A 25 24.55 -15.19 36.68
N GLY A 26 23.86 -14.35 37.43
CA GLY A 26 22.41 -14.24 37.43
C GLY A 26 21.87 -13.73 36.07
N TYR A 27 22.45 -12.64 35.60
CA TYR A 27 22.05 -12.02 34.31
C TYR A 27 22.42 -12.91 33.13
N VAL A 28 23.56 -13.62 33.19
CA VAL A 28 23.95 -14.58 32.14
C VAL A 28 22.95 -15.74 32.05
N LYS A 29 22.52 -16.30 33.19
CA LYS A 29 21.50 -17.37 33.20
C LYS A 29 20.18 -16.91 32.58
N TRP A 30 19.71 -15.70 32.91
CA TRP A 30 18.51 -15.13 32.32
C TRP A 30 18.72 -14.81 30.84
N GLY A 31 19.88 -14.33 30.43
CA GLY A 31 20.22 -14.08 29.02
C GLY A 31 20.20 -15.37 28.20
N VAL A 32 20.80 -16.45 28.72
CA VAL A 32 20.76 -17.77 28.06
C VAL A 32 19.34 -18.31 27.99
N PHE A 33 18.53 -18.14 29.04
CA PHE A 33 17.13 -18.57 29.05
C PHE A 33 16.31 -17.84 27.96
N PHE A 34 16.45 -16.51 27.87
CA PHE A 34 15.77 -15.72 26.81
C PHE A 34 16.25 -16.11 25.41
N LEU A 35 17.54 -16.37 25.23
CA LEU A 35 18.08 -16.83 23.95
C LEU A 35 17.51 -18.20 23.55
N LEU A 36 17.41 -19.14 24.46
CA LEU A 36 16.82 -20.45 24.22
C LEU A 36 15.31 -20.32 23.91
N MET A 37 14.61 -19.43 24.60
CA MET A 37 13.19 -19.14 24.36
C MET A 37 12.98 -18.56 22.95
N LEU A 38 13.84 -17.63 22.53
CA LEU A 38 13.79 -17.07 21.16
C LEU A 38 14.06 -18.12 20.08
N LEU A 39 15.03 -18.99 20.32
CA LEU A 39 15.34 -20.10 19.40
C LEU A 39 14.17 -21.10 19.32
N ALA A 40 13.55 -21.42 20.45
CA ALA A 40 12.39 -22.31 20.50
C ALA A 40 11.17 -21.67 19.79
N ALA A 41 10.93 -20.36 20.00
CA ALA A 41 9.88 -19.63 19.32
C ALA A 41 10.14 -19.55 17.80
N GLY A 42 11.37 -19.29 17.38
CA GLY A 42 11.76 -19.30 15.97
C GLY A 42 11.58 -20.68 15.32
N TYR A 43 11.94 -21.75 16.02
CA TYR A 43 11.73 -23.11 15.55
C TYR A 43 10.23 -23.47 15.46
N ALA A 44 9.44 -23.11 16.46
CA ALA A 44 8.00 -23.32 16.46
C ALA A 44 7.32 -22.55 15.32
N LEU A 45 7.74 -21.29 15.10
CA LEU A 45 7.26 -20.47 14.00
C LEU A 45 7.63 -21.08 12.63
N LYS A 46 8.88 -21.51 12.45
CA LYS A 46 9.33 -22.20 11.24
C LYS A 46 8.49 -23.46 10.98
N ARG A 47 8.25 -24.28 12.01
CA ARG A 47 7.44 -25.49 11.90
C ARG A 47 5.97 -25.18 11.58
N TYR A 48 5.42 -24.15 12.21
CA TYR A 48 4.05 -23.70 11.94
C TYR A 48 3.86 -23.16 10.51
N LEU A 49 4.82 -22.38 10.01
CA LEU A 49 4.82 -21.90 8.63
C LEU A 49 4.99 -23.03 7.62
N ALA A 50 5.90 -23.98 7.90
CA ALA A 50 6.10 -25.15 7.04
C ALA A 50 4.84 -26.04 6.96
N SER A 51 4.07 -26.16 8.04
CA SER A 51 2.81 -26.92 8.05
C SER A 51 1.69 -26.26 7.22
N ARG A 52 1.81 -24.96 6.93
CA ARG A 52 0.89 -24.19 6.08
C ARG A 52 1.39 -24.01 4.65
N GLY A 53 2.49 -24.68 4.27
CA GLY A 53 3.08 -24.54 2.94
C GLY A 53 3.67 -23.16 2.61
N LYS A 54 3.83 -22.27 3.63
CA LYS A 54 4.41 -20.94 3.48
C LYS A 54 5.86 -20.95 3.96
N GLY A 55 6.79 -20.64 3.08
CA GLY A 55 8.20 -20.43 3.46
C GLY A 55 8.40 -19.13 4.24
N PHE A 56 9.47 -19.05 5.04
CA PHE A 56 9.83 -17.81 5.75
C PHE A 56 10.03 -16.62 4.77
N GLY A 57 10.48 -16.91 3.54
CA GLY A 57 10.60 -15.91 2.46
C GLY A 57 9.26 -15.38 1.96
N ASP A 58 8.15 -16.11 2.13
CA ASP A 58 6.83 -15.67 1.67
C ASP A 58 6.21 -14.61 2.59
N LEU A 59 6.72 -14.49 3.84
CA LEU A 59 6.33 -13.41 4.76
C LEU A 59 6.83 -12.04 4.29
N PHE A 60 7.89 -12.01 3.48
CA PHE A 60 8.51 -10.79 2.96
C PHE A 60 8.27 -10.60 1.45
N LYS A 61 7.57 -11.53 0.78
CA LYS A 61 7.14 -11.31 -0.59
C LYS A 61 5.98 -10.30 -0.56
N PRO A 62 6.10 -9.18 -1.29
CA PRO A 62 4.93 -8.33 -1.51
C PRO A 62 3.85 -9.20 -2.13
N ALA A 63 2.61 -9.03 -1.67
CA ALA A 63 1.47 -9.68 -2.31
C ALA A 63 1.53 -9.42 -3.82
N PRO A 64 1.22 -10.41 -4.68
CA PRO A 64 1.19 -10.18 -6.11
C PRO A 64 0.30 -8.95 -6.38
N PRO A 65 0.71 -8.04 -7.27
CA PRO A 65 -0.07 -6.85 -7.56
C PRO A 65 -1.48 -7.29 -7.99
N LEU A 66 -2.49 -6.67 -7.37
CA LEU A 66 -3.88 -6.89 -7.75
C LEU A 66 -4.06 -6.54 -9.23
N PRO A 67 -4.91 -7.27 -9.97
CA PRO A 67 -5.28 -6.87 -11.32
C PRO A 67 -5.74 -5.39 -11.33
N PRO A 68 -5.38 -4.60 -12.36
CA PRO A 68 -5.66 -3.16 -12.38
C PRO A 68 -7.13 -2.80 -12.14
N HIS A 69 -8.06 -3.56 -12.70
CA HIS A 69 -9.49 -3.36 -12.51
C HIS A 69 -9.94 -3.62 -11.06
N VAL A 70 -9.42 -4.67 -10.42
CA VAL A 70 -9.74 -4.99 -9.01
C VAL A 70 -9.22 -3.89 -8.08
N ALA A 71 -7.99 -3.43 -8.30
CA ALA A 71 -7.41 -2.34 -7.53
C ALA A 71 -8.20 -1.03 -7.70
N ALA A 72 -8.64 -0.72 -8.93
CA ALA A 72 -9.44 0.46 -9.23
C ALA A 72 -10.82 0.41 -8.55
N ILE A 73 -11.53 -0.72 -8.63
CA ILE A 73 -12.84 -0.89 -7.98
C ILE A 73 -12.72 -0.73 -6.47
N GLN A 74 -11.76 -1.40 -5.83
CA GLN A 74 -11.52 -1.26 -4.39
C GLN A 74 -11.21 0.19 -3.99
N ALA A 75 -10.44 0.90 -4.80
CA ALA A 75 -10.12 2.30 -4.56
C ALA A 75 -11.35 3.21 -4.74
N LEU A 76 -12.21 2.96 -5.73
CA LEU A 76 -13.47 3.68 -5.94
C LEU A 76 -14.42 3.48 -4.77
N GLU A 77 -14.60 2.25 -4.30
CA GLU A 77 -15.42 1.94 -3.12
C GLU A 77 -14.88 2.62 -1.85
N ALA A 78 -13.55 2.57 -1.65
CA ALA A 78 -12.91 3.24 -0.53
C ALA A 78 -13.10 4.76 -0.58
N LEU A 79 -13.03 5.39 -1.76
CA LEU A 79 -13.29 6.81 -1.95
C LEU A 79 -14.76 7.15 -1.67
N HIS A 80 -15.69 6.35 -2.18
CA HIS A 80 -17.13 6.54 -1.95
C HIS A 80 -17.47 6.47 -0.46
N ASN A 81 -16.90 5.51 0.26
CA ASN A 81 -17.11 5.32 1.71
C ASN A 81 -16.55 6.47 2.57
N GLN A 82 -15.64 7.30 2.05
CA GLN A 82 -15.14 8.49 2.75
C GLN A 82 -16.17 9.62 2.84
N LYS A 83 -17.26 9.55 2.08
CA LYS A 83 -18.36 10.53 2.07
C LYS A 83 -17.88 11.98 1.92
N LEU A 84 -16.87 12.19 1.07
CA LEU A 84 -16.19 13.49 0.94
C LEU A 84 -17.13 14.59 0.43
N TRP A 85 -17.91 14.31 -0.61
CA TRP A 85 -18.84 15.30 -1.18
C TRP A 85 -20.00 15.61 -0.24
N GLN A 86 -20.48 14.63 0.57
CA GLN A 86 -21.47 14.88 1.61
C GLN A 86 -20.95 15.81 2.71
N ASN A 87 -19.64 15.85 2.89
CA ASN A 87 -18.94 16.74 3.83
C ASN A 87 -18.43 18.03 3.14
N ASN A 88 -19.01 18.41 2.02
CA ASN A 88 -18.66 19.61 1.23
C ASN A 88 -17.19 19.65 0.73
N ARG A 89 -16.58 18.47 0.55
CA ARG A 89 -15.20 18.31 0.08
C ARG A 89 -15.16 17.86 -1.39
N HIS A 90 -15.94 18.52 -2.25
CA HIS A 90 -16.13 18.15 -3.65
C HIS A 90 -14.80 18.09 -4.42
N LYS A 91 -13.93 19.11 -4.27
CA LYS A 91 -12.64 19.12 -4.95
C LYS A 91 -11.79 17.89 -4.61
N GLN A 92 -11.79 17.48 -3.34
CA GLN A 92 -11.01 16.32 -2.90
C GLN A 92 -11.60 15.02 -3.44
N TYR A 93 -12.93 14.92 -3.47
CA TYR A 93 -13.63 13.79 -4.06
C TYR A 93 -13.29 13.62 -5.54
N TYR A 94 -13.45 14.65 -6.36
CA TYR A 94 -13.18 14.60 -7.80
C TYR A 94 -11.68 14.43 -8.11
N SER A 95 -10.79 14.94 -7.26
CA SER A 95 -9.36 14.64 -7.39
C SER A 95 -9.10 13.15 -7.19
N GLY A 96 -9.61 12.56 -6.11
CA GLY A 96 -9.48 11.12 -5.87
C GLY A 96 -10.09 10.27 -6.97
N LEU A 97 -11.30 10.64 -7.45
CA LEU A 97 -11.99 9.93 -8.52
C LEU A 97 -11.17 9.91 -9.81
N THR A 98 -10.65 11.08 -10.23
CA THR A 98 -9.82 11.16 -11.44
C THR A 98 -8.46 10.49 -11.27
N ASP A 99 -7.84 10.54 -10.09
CA ASP A 99 -6.56 9.89 -9.83
C ASP A 99 -6.67 8.36 -9.91
N ILE A 100 -7.77 7.79 -9.40
CA ILE A 100 -8.06 6.36 -9.52
C ILE A 100 -8.23 5.96 -10.99
N LEU A 101 -9.02 6.71 -11.76
CA LEU A 101 -9.22 6.42 -13.18
C LEU A 101 -7.92 6.57 -13.98
N ARG A 102 -7.12 7.59 -13.73
CA ARG A 102 -5.80 7.78 -14.36
C ARG A 102 -4.85 6.63 -14.05
N THR A 103 -4.83 6.18 -12.80
CA THR A 103 -4.02 5.02 -12.38
C THR A 103 -4.47 3.75 -13.09
N TYR A 104 -5.78 3.52 -13.19
CA TYR A 104 -6.34 2.39 -13.90
C TYR A 104 -6.00 2.42 -15.40
N ILE A 105 -6.21 3.56 -16.05
CA ILE A 105 -5.90 3.77 -17.46
C ILE A 105 -4.41 3.52 -17.74
N ALA A 106 -3.53 4.08 -16.92
CA ALA A 106 -2.09 3.87 -17.05
C ALA A 106 -1.70 2.39 -16.93
N ALA A 107 -2.30 1.68 -15.96
CA ALA A 107 -2.02 0.26 -15.75
C ALA A 107 -2.63 -0.65 -16.83
N ARG A 108 -3.76 -0.25 -17.44
CA ARG A 108 -4.50 -1.06 -18.42
C ARG A 108 -3.96 -0.92 -19.84
N TRP A 109 -3.60 0.30 -20.25
CA TRP A 109 -3.16 0.62 -21.61
C TRP A 109 -1.68 1.02 -21.72
N GLY A 110 -0.98 1.18 -20.60
CA GLY A 110 0.48 1.36 -20.58
C GLY A 110 0.98 2.76 -20.93
N PHE A 111 0.11 3.78 -20.99
CA PHE A 111 0.54 5.16 -21.22
C PHE A 111 0.44 6.03 -19.95
N GLY A 112 1.20 7.14 -19.91
CA GLY A 112 1.38 7.96 -18.70
C GLY A 112 0.18 8.84 -18.35
N ALA A 113 -1.03 8.26 -18.19
CA ALA A 113 -2.26 9.01 -17.90
C ALA A 113 -2.19 9.90 -16.65
N MET A 114 -1.29 9.60 -15.70
CA MET A 114 -1.09 10.42 -14.50
C MET A 114 -0.52 11.81 -14.79
N GLU A 115 0.25 11.95 -15.86
CA GLU A 115 0.91 13.19 -16.25
C GLU A 115 0.16 13.95 -17.35
N MET A 116 -0.92 13.35 -17.88
CA MET A 116 -1.72 13.91 -18.97
C MET A 116 -2.82 14.82 -18.44
N THR A 117 -3.21 15.81 -19.23
CA THR A 117 -4.43 16.59 -19.01
C THR A 117 -5.68 15.76 -19.33
N SER A 118 -6.85 16.22 -18.88
CA SER A 118 -8.12 15.55 -19.17
C SER A 118 -8.39 15.45 -20.69
N ASP A 119 -8.08 16.50 -21.44
CA ASP A 119 -8.27 16.50 -22.89
C ASP A 119 -7.31 15.56 -23.62
N GLU A 120 -6.05 15.46 -23.17
CA GLU A 120 -5.06 14.51 -23.72
C GLU A 120 -5.49 13.06 -23.46
N ILE A 121 -6.02 12.77 -22.28
CA ILE A 121 -6.55 11.43 -21.98
C ILE A 121 -7.73 11.11 -22.89
N ILE A 122 -8.69 12.02 -23.02
CA ILE A 122 -9.87 11.85 -23.87
C ILE A 122 -9.46 11.59 -25.33
N GLU A 123 -8.48 12.33 -25.83
CA GLU A 123 -8.00 12.18 -27.21
C GLU A 123 -7.25 10.86 -27.41
N THR A 124 -6.37 10.49 -26.46
CA THR A 124 -5.65 9.20 -26.51
C THR A 124 -6.61 8.01 -26.45
N MET A 125 -7.62 8.09 -25.58
CA MET A 125 -8.62 7.03 -25.45
C MET A 125 -9.58 6.90 -26.65
N ARG A 126 -9.59 7.85 -27.58
CA ARG A 126 -10.32 7.71 -28.85
C ARG A 126 -9.69 6.66 -29.78
N ALA A 127 -8.39 6.49 -29.69
CA ALA A 127 -7.67 5.51 -30.50
C ALA A 127 -7.80 4.07 -29.98
N GLU A 128 -8.25 3.93 -28.74
CA GLU A 128 -8.43 2.63 -28.10
C GLU A 128 -9.80 2.00 -28.42
N GLU A 129 -9.84 0.69 -28.48
CA GLU A 129 -11.09 -0.06 -28.65
C GLU A 129 -11.88 -0.08 -27.35
N LEU A 130 -12.83 0.85 -27.25
CA LEU A 130 -13.70 1.03 -26.09
C LEU A 130 -15.16 1.03 -26.50
N PRO A 131 -16.05 0.49 -25.63
CA PRO A 131 -17.48 0.74 -25.78
C PRO A 131 -17.79 2.24 -25.82
N ASP A 132 -18.67 2.66 -26.70
CA ASP A 132 -19.04 4.09 -26.82
C ASP A 132 -19.52 4.67 -25.49
N LYS A 133 -20.26 3.89 -24.72
CA LYS A 133 -20.75 4.30 -23.40
C LYS A 133 -19.58 4.56 -22.44
N ALA A 134 -18.59 3.65 -22.36
CA ALA A 134 -17.43 3.82 -21.50
C ALA A 134 -16.62 5.08 -21.86
N ARG A 135 -16.48 5.36 -23.17
CA ARG A 135 -15.83 6.58 -23.67
C ARG A 135 -16.58 7.85 -23.27
N MET A 136 -17.92 7.82 -23.39
CA MET A 136 -18.77 8.94 -22.98
C MET A 136 -18.73 9.18 -21.48
N ASP A 137 -18.80 8.12 -20.68
CA ASP A 137 -18.75 8.16 -19.23
C ASP A 137 -17.40 8.73 -18.74
N LEU A 138 -16.28 8.25 -19.27
CA LEU A 138 -14.95 8.80 -18.95
C LEU A 138 -14.86 10.29 -19.29
N THR A 139 -15.32 10.69 -20.48
CA THR A 139 -15.31 12.09 -20.91
C THR A 139 -16.13 12.96 -19.96
N ALA A 140 -17.32 12.52 -19.57
CA ALA A 140 -18.19 13.26 -18.65
C ALA A 140 -17.50 13.44 -17.28
N ILE A 141 -16.98 12.37 -16.71
CA ILE A 141 -16.32 12.41 -15.39
C ILE A 141 -15.12 13.37 -15.41
N LEU A 142 -14.26 13.30 -16.42
CA LEU A 142 -13.07 14.15 -16.51
C LEU A 142 -13.47 15.64 -16.64
N ARG A 143 -14.49 15.96 -17.42
CA ARG A 143 -14.98 17.32 -17.56
C ARG A 143 -15.65 17.85 -16.28
N ASP A 144 -16.50 17.05 -15.64
CA ASP A 144 -17.12 17.43 -14.37
C ASP A 144 -16.06 17.64 -13.28
N ALA A 145 -15.04 16.79 -13.24
CA ALA A 145 -13.90 16.96 -12.34
C ALA A 145 -13.15 18.27 -12.58
N ASP A 146 -12.92 18.65 -13.84
CA ASP A 146 -12.24 19.90 -14.17
C ASP A 146 -13.07 21.12 -13.77
N LEU A 147 -14.39 21.09 -13.95
CA LEU A 147 -15.28 22.13 -13.47
C LEU A 147 -15.21 22.29 -11.95
N VAL A 148 -15.18 21.20 -11.20
CA VAL A 148 -15.07 21.23 -9.74
C VAL A 148 -13.70 21.73 -9.28
N LYS A 149 -12.64 21.27 -9.93
CA LYS A 149 -11.25 21.59 -9.53
C LYS A 149 -10.90 23.04 -9.84
N PHE A 150 -11.31 23.56 -10.99
CA PHE A 150 -10.84 24.83 -11.55
C PHE A 150 -11.91 25.93 -11.56
N ALA A 151 -13.18 25.58 -11.80
CA ALA A 151 -14.28 26.53 -11.81
C ALA A 151 -15.05 26.60 -10.48
N LYS A 152 -14.65 25.82 -9.45
CA LYS A 152 -15.34 25.76 -8.15
C LYS A 152 -16.81 25.34 -8.25
N ALA A 153 -17.16 24.55 -9.25
CA ALA A 153 -18.49 23.99 -9.36
C ALA A 153 -18.80 23.10 -8.14
N THR A 154 -20.06 23.11 -7.72
CA THR A 154 -20.56 22.29 -6.62
C THR A 154 -21.70 21.44 -7.18
N PRO A 155 -21.39 20.23 -7.69
CA PRO A 155 -22.41 19.34 -8.24
C PRO A 155 -23.41 18.91 -7.19
N GLU A 156 -24.64 18.66 -7.61
CA GLU A 156 -25.70 18.09 -6.77
C GLU A 156 -25.36 16.67 -6.33
N ALA A 157 -26.03 16.19 -5.28
CA ALA A 157 -25.80 14.85 -4.73
C ALA A 157 -25.99 13.76 -5.79
N GLU A 158 -27.01 13.89 -6.63
CA GLU A 158 -27.31 12.95 -7.71
C GLU A 158 -26.19 12.90 -8.76
N GLN A 159 -25.60 14.05 -9.10
CA GLN A 159 -24.47 14.10 -10.04
C GLN A 159 -23.22 13.42 -9.47
N ASN A 160 -22.91 13.69 -8.19
CA ASN A 160 -21.76 13.04 -7.53
C ASN A 160 -21.89 11.52 -7.50
N GLU A 161 -23.11 11.01 -7.25
CA GLU A 161 -23.40 9.58 -7.27
C GLU A 161 -23.37 9.00 -8.69
N ALA A 162 -23.91 9.73 -9.66
CA ALA A 162 -23.87 9.34 -11.06
C ALA A 162 -22.42 9.23 -11.57
N ASP A 163 -21.53 10.13 -11.18
CA ASP A 163 -20.13 10.12 -11.60
C ASP A 163 -19.36 8.96 -10.95
N TYR A 164 -19.69 8.59 -9.70
CA TYR A 164 -19.17 7.36 -9.10
C TYR A 164 -19.59 6.13 -9.90
N LEU A 165 -20.89 6.02 -10.23
CA LEU A 165 -21.40 4.87 -10.99
C LEU A 165 -20.80 4.79 -12.39
N LYS A 166 -20.65 5.92 -13.09
CA LYS A 166 -19.96 5.99 -14.39
C LYS A 166 -18.52 5.51 -14.28
N ALA A 167 -17.78 5.93 -13.23
CA ALA A 167 -16.41 5.49 -13.01
C ALA A 167 -16.33 3.98 -12.73
N TYR A 168 -17.25 3.46 -11.94
CA TYR A 168 -17.34 2.04 -11.65
C TYR A 168 -17.60 1.23 -12.93
N TYR A 169 -18.62 1.61 -13.70
CA TYR A 169 -18.95 0.92 -14.95
C TYR A 169 -17.87 1.06 -16.01
N PHE A 170 -17.19 2.20 -16.09
CA PHE A 170 -16.05 2.37 -16.98
C PHE A 170 -14.98 1.29 -16.69
N VAL A 171 -14.61 1.06 -15.43
CA VAL A 171 -13.65 0.03 -15.06
C VAL A 171 -14.18 -1.37 -15.36
N GLU A 172 -15.45 -1.66 -15.06
CA GLU A 172 -16.08 -2.95 -15.31
C GLU A 172 -16.19 -3.30 -16.80
N GLU A 173 -16.60 -2.33 -17.63
CA GLU A 173 -16.78 -2.52 -19.06
C GLU A 173 -15.44 -2.60 -19.83
N THR A 174 -14.35 -2.07 -19.25
CA THR A 174 -13.04 -2.02 -19.90
C THR A 174 -12.01 -2.96 -19.27
N LYS A 175 -12.41 -3.78 -18.30
CA LYS A 175 -11.51 -4.78 -17.71
C LYS A 175 -10.97 -5.74 -18.78
N PRO A 176 -9.73 -6.26 -18.64
CA PRO A 176 -9.24 -7.31 -19.52
C PRO A 176 -10.20 -8.49 -19.47
N VAL A 177 -10.55 -9.04 -20.64
CA VAL A 177 -11.17 -10.36 -20.65
C VAL A 177 -10.12 -11.33 -20.12
N GLU A 178 -10.35 -11.90 -18.94
CA GLU A 178 -9.52 -12.99 -18.44
C GLU A 178 -9.69 -14.13 -19.45
N GLU A 179 -8.66 -14.36 -20.29
CA GLU A 179 -8.54 -15.65 -20.95
C GLU A 179 -8.44 -16.67 -19.81
N GLU A 180 -9.49 -17.46 -19.60
CA GLU A 180 -9.44 -18.61 -18.70
C GLU A 180 -8.17 -19.38 -19.05
N ALA A 181 -7.19 -19.37 -18.12
CA ALA A 181 -6.02 -20.21 -18.24
C ALA A 181 -6.54 -21.64 -18.52
N PRO A 182 -6.06 -22.32 -19.58
CA PRO A 182 -6.53 -23.66 -19.88
C PRO A 182 -6.40 -24.49 -18.61
N ALA A 183 -7.52 -25.07 -18.17
CA ALA A 183 -7.56 -25.98 -17.04
C ALA A 183 -6.42 -26.99 -17.25
N GLU A 184 -5.47 -27.05 -16.31
CA GLU A 184 -4.44 -28.09 -16.29
C GLU A 184 -5.19 -29.43 -16.42
N GLU A 185 -5.09 -30.06 -17.60
CA GLU A 185 -5.55 -31.41 -17.82
C GLU A 185 -4.84 -32.29 -16.79
N GLU A 186 -5.58 -32.77 -15.81
CA GLU A 186 -5.14 -33.84 -14.93
C GLU A 186 -4.74 -35.03 -15.84
N SER A 187 -3.44 -35.21 -15.99
CA SER A 187 -2.89 -36.38 -16.63
C SER A 187 -3.40 -37.64 -15.90
N PRO A 188 -4.05 -38.57 -16.59
CA PRO A 188 -4.53 -39.80 -15.94
C PRO A 188 -3.33 -40.57 -15.42
N LYS A 189 -3.30 -40.81 -14.10
CA LYS A 189 -2.38 -41.74 -13.47
C LYS A 189 -2.55 -43.11 -14.15
N GLN A 190 -1.58 -43.46 -14.96
CA GLN A 190 -1.47 -44.83 -15.44
C GLN A 190 -1.07 -45.73 -14.27
N ASN A 191 -1.86 -46.77 -14.12
CA ASN A 191 -1.77 -47.85 -13.15
C ASN A 191 -0.66 -48.84 -13.55
#